data_bad1ae94362f4e0fe2cba5d3cc56170f
#
_entry.id   bad1ae94362f4e0fe2cba5d3cc56170f
#
_cell.length_a   1.000
_cell.length_b   1.000
_cell.length_c   1.000
_cell.angle_alpha   90.00
_cell.angle_beta   90.00
_cell.angle_gamma   90.00
#
_symmetry.space_group_name_H-M   'P 1'
#
loop_
_entity.id
_entity.type
_entity.pdbx_description
1 polymer ?
#
loop_
_entity_poly.entity_id
_entity_poly.type
_entity_poly.pdbx_seq_one_letter_code
_entity_poly.pdbx_strand_id
1 'polypeptide(L)'
;MPWRETLEPTRMERIAVVAPQDRLRAVLLTLASHGCVEPELLTGASTSSEATLQRVQASNPGRPVTPILLPETPDLEQLEHDGAAAALAGEVELEKMVASMIREGSVAALAGWVPSPDLDELAAALAPDGAGIVRLKYPRGVQPPTKLRGSSGTVAFQPLVNTYGTVPYADLNPSVLAGVAYVLMFGMMFGDAGHGFLLLALGVVVAWMPSGRLSGLRKFRWAAPFLIGGGLASMGFGFAFGEAFGPTGLVPTLWLRPLGHATTLLAVSVAIGAVILAVSYALGAINRFREGGIARSLVALSGTAGAALYFGLALIGTSWYFHRTSIVFAGAALAIVALALGFIGLFVEAGGRASGALEAGVELFDGLLRLSTNTVSFARLAAFGLTHAALSSLVWSGTADLWNRGGPLDVTIAIIVFVVGNALTFALEALVAGVQALRLEYYEIFSRVFVTEGREFHPWHVQVRQ
;
A
#
# COMPACT_ATOMS: atom_id res chain seq x y z
N MET A 1 -15.36 0.83 19.05
CA MET A 1 -14.55 -0.39 18.95
C MET A 1 -13.26 0.00 18.23
N PRO A 2 -12.09 -0.06 18.85
CA PRO A 2 -10.85 0.53 18.32
C PRO A 2 -10.39 -0.05 16.98
N TRP A 3 -10.75 -1.29 16.65
CA TRP A 3 -10.36 -1.92 15.38
C TRP A 3 -11.10 -1.35 14.14
N ARG A 4 -12.33 -0.82 14.30
CA ARG A 4 -13.05 -0.14 13.21
C ARG A 4 -12.36 1.15 12.80
N GLU A 5 -11.82 1.88 13.76
CA GLU A 5 -11.15 3.15 13.50
C GLU A 5 -9.83 2.99 12.74
N THR A 6 -9.18 1.80 12.82
CA THR A 6 -7.95 1.50 12.07
C THR A 6 -8.19 1.08 10.63
N LEU A 7 -9.41 0.59 10.32
CA LEU A 7 -9.78 0.14 8.98
C LEU A 7 -10.45 1.25 8.14
N GLU A 8 -10.85 2.36 8.77
CA GLU A 8 -11.50 3.45 8.05
C GLU A 8 -10.53 4.64 7.87
N PRO A 9 -10.59 5.35 6.73
CA PRO A 9 -9.88 6.60 6.57
C PRO A 9 -10.30 7.61 7.63
N THR A 10 -9.42 8.57 7.90
CA THR A 10 -9.74 9.67 8.82
C THR A 10 -10.91 10.46 8.27
N ARG A 11 -11.91 10.74 9.12
CA ARG A 11 -13.05 11.57 8.71
C ARG A 11 -12.56 12.97 8.36
N MET A 12 -12.86 13.40 7.13
CA MET A 12 -12.50 14.72 6.62
C MET A 12 -13.69 15.65 6.73
N GLU A 13 -13.45 16.90 7.03
CA GLU A 13 -14.46 17.95 7.01
C GLU A 13 -14.06 19.04 6.01
N ARG A 14 -15.02 19.50 5.23
CA ARG A 14 -14.83 20.65 4.35
C ARG A 14 -15.13 21.90 5.14
N ILE A 15 -14.19 22.82 5.18
CA ILE A 15 -14.28 24.06 5.95
C ILE A 15 -14.00 25.27 5.09
N ALA A 16 -14.46 26.45 5.56
CA ALA A 16 -13.94 27.74 5.15
C ALA A 16 -13.26 28.38 6.36
N VAL A 17 -12.01 28.77 6.20
CA VAL A 17 -11.32 29.64 7.16
C VAL A 17 -11.63 31.07 6.75
N VAL A 18 -12.32 31.80 7.62
CA VAL A 18 -12.73 33.19 7.40
C VAL A 18 -11.86 34.08 8.27
N ALA A 19 -11.17 35.04 7.66
CA ALA A 19 -10.22 35.91 8.33
C ALA A 19 -10.39 37.38 7.93
N PRO A 20 -10.10 38.33 8.83
CA PRO A 20 -10.00 39.75 8.48
C PRO A 20 -8.87 39.98 7.48
N GLN A 21 -9.07 40.88 6.50
CA GLN A 21 -8.06 41.09 5.44
C GLN A 21 -6.75 41.68 5.96
N ASP A 22 -6.78 42.45 7.02
CA ASP A 22 -5.59 43.01 7.69
C ASP A 22 -4.77 41.96 8.46
N ARG A 23 -5.34 40.79 8.77
CA ARG A 23 -4.71 39.67 9.49
C ARG A 23 -4.38 38.45 8.63
N LEU A 24 -4.63 38.54 7.31
CA LEU A 24 -4.49 37.40 6.41
C LEU A 24 -3.12 36.71 6.49
N ARG A 25 -2.02 37.50 6.54
CA ARG A 25 -0.69 36.93 6.62
C ARG A 25 -0.50 36.10 7.89
N ALA A 26 -0.88 36.63 9.05
CA ALA A 26 -0.78 35.94 10.33
C ALA A 26 -1.60 34.61 10.31
N VAL A 27 -2.84 34.68 9.81
CA VAL A 27 -3.71 33.49 9.67
C VAL A 27 -3.09 32.43 8.74
N LEU A 28 -2.53 32.83 7.60
CA LEU A 28 -1.87 31.89 6.69
C LEU A 28 -0.59 31.30 7.27
N LEU A 29 0.19 32.07 8.04
CA LEU A 29 1.35 31.54 8.75
C LEU A 29 0.94 30.51 9.81
N THR A 30 -0.14 30.78 10.55
CA THR A 30 -0.70 29.82 11.52
C THR A 30 -1.19 28.55 10.81
N LEU A 31 -1.89 28.66 9.68
CA LEU A 31 -2.32 27.53 8.86
C LEU A 31 -1.12 26.69 8.35
N ALA A 32 -0.09 27.35 7.81
CA ALA A 32 1.11 26.69 7.29
C ALA A 32 1.90 25.97 8.38
N SER A 33 2.00 26.56 9.58
CA SER A 33 2.71 25.96 10.71
C SER A 33 2.00 24.73 11.29
N HIS A 34 0.67 24.74 11.33
CA HIS A 34 -0.13 23.58 11.76
C HIS A 34 -0.13 22.46 10.71
N GLY A 35 -0.13 22.80 9.42
CA GLY A 35 -0.03 21.82 8.35
C GLY A 35 -1.13 20.76 8.36
N CYS A 36 -2.37 21.14 8.73
CA CYS A 36 -3.51 20.22 8.83
C CYS A 36 -4.64 20.54 7.82
N VAL A 37 -4.50 21.58 7.00
CA VAL A 37 -5.49 21.98 6.00
C VAL A 37 -4.96 21.77 4.59
N GLU A 38 -5.74 21.09 3.76
CA GLU A 38 -5.55 21.05 2.32
C GLU A 38 -6.45 22.10 1.67
N PRO A 39 -5.89 23.20 1.13
CA PRO A 39 -6.67 24.26 0.52
C PRO A 39 -7.23 23.83 -0.83
N GLU A 40 -8.43 24.32 -1.16
CA GLU A 40 -8.99 24.22 -2.52
C GLU A 40 -8.43 25.37 -3.37
N LEU A 41 -7.33 25.10 -4.10
CA LEU A 41 -6.68 26.12 -4.92
C LEU A 41 -7.43 26.34 -6.23
N LEU A 42 -7.62 27.61 -6.60
CA LEU A 42 -8.07 28.00 -7.93
C LEU A 42 -6.87 27.94 -8.88
N THR A 43 -6.97 27.10 -9.91
CA THR A 43 -5.92 26.93 -10.93
C THR A 43 -5.76 28.18 -11.79
N GLY A 44 -4.52 28.70 -11.93
CA GLY A 44 -4.17 29.66 -12.97
C GLY A 44 -3.76 31.07 -12.53
N ALA A 45 -3.58 31.35 -11.25
CA ALA A 45 -3.04 32.64 -10.81
C ALA A 45 -1.50 32.66 -10.96
N SER A 46 -0.99 33.40 -11.95
CA SER A 46 0.42 33.79 -11.97
C SER A 46 0.65 34.85 -10.91
N THR A 47 1.70 34.64 -10.07
CA THR A 47 2.02 35.54 -8.96
C THR A 47 3.20 36.44 -9.32
N SER A 48 3.25 37.65 -8.73
CA SER A 48 4.37 38.60 -8.96
C SER A 48 5.70 38.01 -8.50
N SER A 49 5.70 37.27 -7.41
CA SER A 49 6.90 36.63 -6.85
C SER A 49 7.43 35.46 -7.68
N GLU A 50 6.59 34.86 -8.57
CA GLU A 50 7.00 33.71 -9.39
C GLU A 50 8.06 34.08 -10.44
N ALA A 51 7.91 35.25 -11.08
CA ALA A 51 8.89 35.75 -12.04
C ALA A 51 10.24 36.05 -11.38
N THR A 52 10.22 36.58 -10.16
CA THR A 52 11.41 36.87 -9.36
C THR A 52 12.10 35.57 -8.93
N LEU A 53 11.33 34.58 -8.47
CA LEU A 53 11.84 33.26 -8.10
C LEU A 53 12.51 32.56 -9.30
N GLN A 54 11.92 32.62 -10.49
CA GLN A 54 12.48 32.03 -11.71
C GLN A 54 13.83 32.66 -12.07
N ARG A 55 14.00 34.00 -11.92
CA ARG A 55 15.28 34.69 -12.16
C ARG A 55 16.36 34.23 -11.19
N VAL A 56 16.04 34.09 -9.90
CA VAL A 56 16.99 33.63 -8.88
C VAL A 56 17.37 32.16 -9.09
N GLN A 57 16.40 31.31 -9.47
CA GLN A 57 16.66 29.91 -9.77
C GLN A 57 17.50 29.74 -11.04
N ALA A 58 17.32 30.57 -12.05
CA ALA A 58 18.15 30.55 -13.27
C ALA A 58 19.62 30.88 -12.97
N SER A 59 19.89 31.70 -11.95
CA SER A 59 21.26 32.03 -11.48
C SER A 59 21.90 30.89 -10.70
N ASN A 60 21.13 29.94 -10.15
CA ASN A 60 21.60 28.80 -9.34
C ASN A 60 20.90 27.50 -9.75
N PRO A 61 21.17 26.94 -10.93
CA PRO A 61 20.49 25.77 -11.43
C PRO A 61 20.84 24.52 -10.61
N GLY A 62 19.81 23.76 -10.18
CA GLY A 62 19.96 22.39 -9.65
C GLY A 62 19.86 22.21 -8.14
N ARG A 63 19.59 23.24 -7.34
CA ARG A 63 19.27 23.05 -5.91
C ARG A 63 17.76 22.98 -5.70
N PRO A 64 17.23 21.92 -5.07
CA PRO A 64 15.83 21.88 -4.67
C PRO A 64 15.61 23.00 -3.62
N VAL A 65 14.64 23.87 -3.88
CA VAL A 65 14.32 24.98 -3.01
C VAL A 65 13.15 24.58 -2.13
N THR A 66 13.37 24.46 -0.82
CA THR A 66 12.30 24.25 0.15
C THR A 66 11.73 25.62 0.54
N PRO A 67 10.41 25.87 0.34
CA PRO A 67 9.80 27.16 0.67
C PRO A 67 9.88 27.43 2.20
N ILE A 68 10.16 28.70 2.56
CA ILE A 68 10.19 29.18 3.93
C ILE A 68 9.38 30.48 3.99
N LEU A 69 8.40 30.54 4.90
CA LEU A 69 7.61 31.74 5.14
C LEU A 69 8.27 32.66 6.15
N LEU A 70 8.24 33.94 5.86
CA LEU A 70 8.73 35.00 6.75
C LEU A 70 7.55 35.59 7.55
N PRO A 71 7.76 35.97 8.84
CA PRO A 71 6.70 36.57 9.67
C PRO A 71 6.17 37.89 9.09
N GLU A 72 7.11 38.73 8.63
CA GLU A 72 6.81 40.03 8.03
C GLU A 72 6.80 39.93 6.50
N THR A 73 6.12 40.87 5.84
CA THR A 73 6.13 40.97 4.38
C THR A 73 7.51 41.43 3.91
N PRO A 74 8.27 40.58 3.21
CA PRO A 74 9.62 40.95 2.78
C PRO A 74 9.59 41.88 1.56
N ASP A 75 10.68 42.60 1.37
CA ASP A 75 10.98 43.28 0.13
C ASP A 75 11.49 42.27 -0.91
N LEU A 76 10.75 42.11 -2.01
CA LEU A 76 11.08 41.15 -3.06
C LEU A 76 12.38 41.48 -3.80
N GLU A 77 12.70 42.81 -3.94
CA GLU A 77 13.94 43.24 -4.59
C GLU A 77 15.15 42.89 -3.72
N GLN A 78 15.00 43.04 -2.42
CA GLN A 78 16.05 42.66 -1.45
C GLN A 78 16.28 41.15 -1.45
N LEU A 79 15.19 40.35 -1.45
CA LEU A 79 15.29 38.89 -1.53
C LEU A 79 15.91 38.38 -2.84
N GLU A 80 15.65 39.08 -3.94
CA GLU A 80 16.27 38.79 -5.25
C GLU A 80 17.79 39.09 -5.21
N HIS A 81 18.16 40.26 -4.67
CA HIS A 81 19.58 40.66 -4.53
C HIS A 81 20.38 39.71 -3.61
N ASP A 82 19.74 39.24 -2.53
CA ASP A 82 20.36 38.34 -1.56
C ASP A 82 20.35 36.88 -2.04
N GLY A 83 19.73 36.58 -3.19
CA GLY A 83 19.59 35.24 -3.72
C GLY A 83 18.76 34.27 -2.83
N ALA A 84 17.83 34.82 -2.04
CA ALA A 84 17.07 34.08 -1.03
C ALA A 84 15.92 33.27 -1.64
N ALA A 85 16.23 32.29 -2.50
CA ALA A 85 15.28 31.49 -3.23
C ALA A 85 14.23 30.79 -2.34
N ALA A 86 14.59 30.35 -1.12
CA ALA A 86 13.68 29.70 -0.20
C ALA A 86 12.58 30.63 0.33
N ALA A 87 12.92 31.89 0.64
CA ALA A 87 11.95 32.89 1.06
C ALA A 87 11.06 33.32 -0.09
N LEU A 88 11.63 33.53 -1.28
CA LEU A 88 10.85 33.82 -2.49
C LEU A 88 9.86 32.68 -2.82
N ALA A 89 10.27 31.42 -2.70
CA ALA A 89 9.37 30.29 -2.89
C ALA A 89 8.23 30.28 -1.85
N GLY A 90 8.51 30.67 -0.60
CA GLY A 90 7.49 30.85 0.42
C GLY A 90 6.47 31.93 0.07
N GLU A 91 6.94 33.10 -0.42
CA GLU A 91 6.03 34.18 -0.85
C GLU A 91 5.16 33.77 -2.06
N VAL A 92 5.72 33.03 -3.02
CA VAL A 92 4.94 32.47 -4.14
C VAL A 92 3.82 31.57 -3.64
N GLU A 93 4.10 30.67 -2.69
CA GLU A 93 3.07 29.81 -2.09
C GLU A 93 2.01 30.62 -1.34
N LEU A 94 2.42 31.64 -0.59
CA LEU A 94 1.50 32.52 0.14
C LEU A 94 0.63 33.33 -0.82
N GLU A 95 1.19 33.90 -1.90
CA GLU A 95 0.44 34.63 -2.92
C GLU A 95 -0.59 33.73 -3.62
N LYS A 96 -0.25 32.47 -3.92
CA LYS A 96 -1.19 31.47 -4.48
C LYS A 96 -2.36 31.20 -3.54
N MET A 97 -2.10 31.09 -2.23
CA MET A 97 -3.17 30.95 -1.24
C MET A 97 -4.09 32.18 -1.21
N VAL A 98 -3.49 33.36 -1.16
CA VAL A 98 -4.22 34.64 -1.17
C VAL A 98 -5.02 34.83 -2.45
N ALA A 99 -4.52 34.40 -3.60
CA ALA A 99 -5.23 34.46 -4.89
C ALA A 99 -6.40 33.46 -4.96
N SER A 100 -6.35 32.37 -4.19
CA SER A 100 -7.43 31.38 -4.11
C SER A 100 -8.53 31.75 -3.11
N MET A 101 -8.36 32.83 -2.35
CA MET A 101 -9.35 33.29 -1.39
C MET A 101 -10.48 34.08 -2.07
N ILE A 102 -11.69 33.83 -1.58
CA ILE A 102 -12.86 34.69 -1.90
C ILE A 102 -12.81 35.86 -0.92
N ARG A 103 -12.87 37.09 -1.47
CA ARG A 103 -12.84 38.32 -0.69
C ARG A 103 -14.15 39.05 -0.80
N GLU A 104 -14.71 39.44 0.35
CA GLU A 104 -15.93 40.25 0.37
C GLU A 104 -15.85 41.24 1.55
N GLY A 105 -15.93 42.55 1.21
CA GLY A 105 -15.81 43.64 2.19
C GLY A 105 -14.44 43.57 2.94
N SER A 106 -14.47 43.47 4.24
CA SER A 106 -13.27 43.41 5.12
C SER A 106 -12.78 42.00 5.46
N VAL A 107 -13.41 40.97 4.89
CA VAL A 107 -13.09 39.58 5.20
C VAL A 107 -12.63 38.83 3.95
N ALA A 108 -11.83 37.79 4.17
CA ALA A 108 -11.46 36.83 3.14
C ALA A 108 -11.72 35.40 3.65
N ALA A 109 -12.07 34.49 2.74
CA ALA A 109 -12.37 33.11 3.07
C ALA A 109 -11.59 32.16 2.18
N LEU A 110 -10.95 31.16 2.78
CA LEU A 110 -10.25 30.07 2.11
C LEU A 110 -10.99 28.76 2.36
N ALA A 111 -11.46 28.11 1.29
CA ALA A 111 -12.05 26.78 1.39
C ALA A 111 -10.95 25.72 1.43
N GLY A 112 -11.18 24.64 2.20
CA GLY A 112 -10.23 23.54 2.30
C GLY A 112 -10.80 22.34 3.03
N TRP A 113 -9.96 21.30 3.10
CA TRP A 113 -10.27 20.05 3.80
C TRP A 113 -9.39 19.89 5.03
N VAL A 114 -9.98 19.44 6.13
CA VAL A 114 -9.28 19.21 7.39
C VAL A 114 -9.72 17.87 7.99
N PRO A 115 -8.81 17.11 8.61
CA PRO A 115 -9.20 15.95 9.40
C PRO A 115 -10.07 16.37 10.59
N SER A 116 -11.19 15.69 10.82
CA SER A 116 -12.14 16.01 11.89
C SER A 116 -11.51 16.10 13.30
N PRO A 117 -10.50 15.24 13.64
CA PRO A 117 -9.82 15.37 14.95
C PRO A 117 -8.99 16.63 15.12
N ASP A 118 -8.48 17.21 14.03
CA ASP A 118 -7.56 18.35 14.07
C ASP A 118 -8.34 19.71 14.07
N LEU A 119 -9.67 19.64 13.92
CA LEU A 119 -10.51 20.84 13.73
C LEU A 119 -10.53 21.77 14.95
N ASP A 120 -10.69 21.20 16.15
CA ASP A 120 -10.85 22.00 17.39
C ASP A 120 -9.50 22.66 17.76
N GLU A 121 -8.40 21.97 17.54
CA GLU A 121 -7.05 22.50 17.76
C GLU A 121 -6.76 23.65 16.78
N LEU A 122 -7.11 23.46 15.50
CA LEU A 122 -6.97 24.51 14.49
C LEU A 122 -7.83 25.73 14.80
N ALA A 123 -9.07 25.53 15.24
CA ALA A 123 -9.97 26.63 15.60
C ALA A 123 -9.39 27.44 16.79
N ALA A 124 -8.85 26.78 17.80
CA ALA A 124 -8.21 27.44 18.93
C ALA A 124 -6.95 28.22 18.52
N ALA A 125 -6.17 27.69 17.58
CA ALA A 125 -4.96 28.35 17.08
C ALA A 125 -5.24 29.58 16.22
N LEU A 126 -6.36 29.61 15.49
CA LEU A 126 -6.76 30.73 14.63
C LEU A 126 -7.48 31.86 15.37
N ALA A 127 -8.05 31.57 16.53
CA ALA A 127 -8.82 32.53 17.31
C ALA A 127 -8.05 33.82 17.71
N PRO A 128 -6.75 33.77 18.11
CA PRO A 128 -5.96 34.98 18.42
C PRO A 128 -5.81 35.94 17.24
N ASP A 129 -5.79 35.40 16.01
CA ASP A 129 -5.68 36.19 14.78
C ASP A 129 -7.05 36.72 14.29
N GLY A 130 -8.11 36.50 15.04
CA GLY A 130 -9.47 36.91 14.71
C GLY A 130 -10.12 36.11 13.58
N ALA A 131 -9.54 34.98 13.22
CA ALA A 131 -10.11 34.08 12.22
C ALA A 131 -11.04 33.06 12.83
N GLY A 132 -12.00 32.61 12.03
CA GLY A 132 -12.98 31.59 12.42
C GLY A 132 -13.13 30.50 11.38
N ILE A 133 -13.64 29.35 11.80
CA ILE A 133 -13.87 28.20 10.91
C ILE A 133 -15.37 28.02 10.72
N VAL A 134 -15.80 27.91 9.46
CA VAL A 134 -17.17 27.60 9.08
C VAL A 134 -17.20 26.25 8.38
N ARG A 135 -18.01 25.31 8.87
CA ARG A 135 -18.19 24.00 8.22
C ARG A 135 -19.03 24.15 6.95
N LEU A 136 -18.51 23.66 5.84
CA LEU A 136 -19.17 23.69 4.55
C LEU A 136 -19.83 22.34 4.23
N LYS A 137 -20.92 22.38 3.47
CA LYS A 137 -21.52 21.15 2.94
C LYS A 137 -20.64 20.56 1.83
N TYR A 138 -20.62 19.23 1.74
CA TYR A 138 -19.95 18.54 0.64
C TYR A 138 -20.61 18.88 -0.70
N PRO A 139 -19.84 19.29 -1.72
CA PRO A 139 -20.38 19.41 -3.06
C PRO A 139 -20.80 18.02 -3.58
N ARG A 140 -21.88 17.97 -4.35
CA ARG A 140 -22.30 16.73 -4.99
C ARG A 140 -21.25 16.28 -6.00
N GLY A 141 -20.83 15.01 -5.92
CA GLY A 141 -19.85 14.42 -6.85
C GLY A 141 -18.39 14.66 -6.51
N VAL A 142 -18.05 15.44 -5.47
CA VAL A 142 -16.68 15.61 -4.99
C VAL A 142 -16.41 14.68 -3.85
N GLN A 143 -15.42 13.81 -4.02
CA GLN A 143 -14.94 12.93 -2.93
C GLN A 143 -13.92 13.69 -2.05
N PRO A 144 -14.00 13.55 -0.72
CA PRO A 144 -12.99 14.08 0.18
C PRO A 144 -11.61 13.48 -0.10
N PRO A 145 -10.52 14.18 0.20
CA PRO A 145 -9.19 13.59 0.16
C PRO A 145 -9.06 12.50 1.24
N THR A 146 -8.25 11.49 0.96
CA THR A 146 -8.07 10.34 1.84
C THR A 146 -6.82 10.51 2.69
N LYS A 147 -6.98 10.53 4.01
CA LYS A 147 -5.90 10.41 4.99
C LYS A 147 -6.10 9.10 5.75
N LEU A 148 -5.22 8.13 5.52
CA LEU A 148 -5.31 6.86 6.23
C LEU A 148 -4.89 7.04 7.69
N ARG A 149 -5.68 6.50 8.62
CA ARG A 149 -5.31 6.46 10.03
C ARG A 149 -4.20 5.44 10.23
N GLY A 150 -3.07 5.91 10.76
CA GLY A 150 -1.98 5.03 11.12
C GLY A 150 -2.07 4.56 12.57
N SER A 151 -2.46 3.31 12.84
CA SER A 151 -1.91 2.62 14.00
C SER A 151 -0.50 2.16 13.69
N SER A 152 0.35 1.93 14.69
CA SER A 152 1.74 1.49 14.47
C SER A 152 1.87 0.27 13.55
N GLY A 153 0.87 -0.62 13.51
CA GLY A 153 0.84 -1.78 12.62
C GLY A 153 0.40 -1.46 11.18
N THR A 154 -0.54 -0.53 10.98
CA THR A 154 -1.02 -0.15 9.64
C THR A 154 -0.04 0.77 8.92
N VAL A 155 0.59 1.72 9.63
CA VAL A 155 1.62 2.61 9.08
C VAL A 155 2.79 1.82 8.50
N ALA A 156 3.13 0.70 9.11
CA ALA A 156 4.24 -0.14 8.69
C ALA A 156 4.08 -0.67 7.26
N PHE A 157 2.85 -1.02 6.84
CA PHE A 157 2.56 -1.59 5.52
C PHE A 157 1.88 -0.62 4.56
N GLN A 158 1.62 0.61 4.99
CA GLN A 158 1.02 1.65 4.17
C GLN A 158 1.83 1.98 2.89
N PRO A 159 3.18 1.98 2.90
CA PRO A 159 3.96 2.19 1.68
C PRO A 159 3.64 1.19 0.57
N LEU A 160 3.28 -0.05 0.91
CA LEU A 160 2.88 -1.08 -0.06
C LEU A 160 1.62 -0.68 -0.82
N VAL A 161 0.63 -0.18 -0.10
CA VAL A 161 -0.64 0.29 -0.67
C VAL A 161 -0.45 1.56 -1.48
N ASN A 162 0.29 2.54 -0.93
CA ASN A 162 0.53 3.83 -1.58
C ASN A 162 1.34 3.69 -2.90
N THR A 163 2.17 2.64 -3.02
CA THR A 163 2.89 2.36 -4.27
C THR A 163 1.96 1.88 -5.38
N TYR A 164 0.85 1.23 -5.03
CA TYR A 164 -0.16 0.78 -5.99
C TYR A 164 -1.10 1.92 -6.41
N GLY A 165 -1.57 2.71 -5.44
CA GLY A 165 -2.47 3.84 -5.67
C GLY A 165 -3.07 4.37 -4.37
N THR A 166 -3.80 5.48 -4.45
CA THR A 166 -4.47 6.06 -3.28
C THR A 166 -5.80 5.37 -3.02
N VAL A 167 -6.01 4.94 -1.78
CA VAL A 167 -7.28 4.31 -1.35
C VAL A 167 -8.43 5.32 -1.49
N PRO A 168 -9.56 4.97 -2.14
CA PRO A 168 -10.75 5.82 -2.15
C PRO A 168 -11.27 6.12 -0.75
N TYR A 169 -11.82 7.31 -0.55
CA TYR A 169 -12.28 7.74 0.78
C TYR A 169 -13.38 6.84 1.39
N ALA A 170 -14.20 6.21 0.56
CA ALA A 170 -15.26 5.29 1.01
C ALA A 170 -14.74 3.92 1.40
N ASP A 171 -13.54 3.52 0.93
CA ASP A 171 -13.01 2.18 1.04
C ASP A 171 -12.34 1.92 2.37
N LEU A 172 -12.30 0.63 2.74
CA LEU A 172 -11.54 0.18 3.89
C LEU A 172 -10.05 0.16 3.58
N ASN A 173 -9.24 0.48 4.58
CA ASN A 173 -7.79 0.45 4.48
C ASN A 173 -7.27 -1.00 4.39
N PRO A 174 -6.71 -1.46 3.26
CA PRO A 174 -6.26 -2.83 3.09
C PRO A 174 -4.84 -3.08 3.61
N SER A 175 -4.17 -2.09 4.22
CA SER A 175 -2.75 -2.17 4.58
C SER A 175 -2.40 -3.37 5.46
N VAL A 176 -3.30 -3.77 6.38
CA VAL A 176 -3.10 -4.96 7.23
C VAL A 176 -3.20 -6.24 6.40
N LEU A 177 -4.23 -6.34 5.55
CA LEU A 177 -4.40 -7.50 4.67
C LEU A 177 -3.20 -7.64 3.74
N ALA A 178 -2.80 -6.55 3.11
CA ALA A 178 -1.64 -6.48 2.24
C ALA A 178 -0.37 -6.91 2.97
N GLY A 179 -0.08 -6.34 4.14
CA GLY A 179 1.09 -6.70 4.92
C GLY A 179 1.14 -8.17 5.31
N VAL A 180 0.02 -8.73 5.77
CA VAL A 180 -0.08 -10.15 6.15
C VAL A 180 0.07 -11.04 4.92
N ALA A 181 -0.62 -10.73 3.82
CA ALA A 181 -0.53 -11.51 2.59
C ALA A 181 0.91 -11.50 2.03
N TYR A 182 1.54 -10.31 1.96
CA TYR A 182 2.93 -10.18 1.53
C TYR A 182 3.89 -11.04 2.37
N VAL A 183 3.80 -10.92 3.70
CA VAL A 183 4.66 -11.64 4.64
C VAL A 183 4.48 -13.16 4.52
N LEU A 184 3.23 -13.65 4.39
CA LEU A 184 2.94 -15.08 4.19
C LEU A 184 3.46 -15.59 2.85
N MET A 185 3.22 -14.85 1.76
CA MET A 185 3.68 -15.23 0.42
C MET A 185 5.21 -15.24 0.34
N PHE A 186 5.85 -14.19 0.86
CA PHE A 186 7.31 -14.13 0.93
C PHE A 186 7.89 -15.29 1.75
N GLY A 187 7.37 -15.51 2.96
CA GLY A 187 7.87 -16.55 3.85
C GLY A 187 7.73 -17.96 3.28
N MET A 188 6.66 -18.24 2.54
CA MET A 188 6.47 -19.54 1.90
C MET A 188 7.43 -19.76 0.72
N MET A 189 7.76 -18.72 -0.04
CA MET A 189 8.73 -18.79 -1.15
C MET A 189 10.17 -18.90 -0.64
N PHE A 190 10.46 -18.23 0.49
CA PHE A 190 11.79 -18.11 1.09
C PHE A 190 11.92 -18.97 2.37
N GLY A 191 11.31 -20.15 2.38
CA GLY A 191 11.08 -21.01 3.55
C GLY A 191 12.33 -21.70 4.12
N ASP A 192 13.24 -20.92 4.71
CA ASP A 192 14.47 -21.40 5.36
C ASP A 192 14.67 -20.71 6.71
N ALA A 193 14.87 -21.47 7.79
CA ALA A 193 14.99 -20.94 9.15
C ALA A 193 16.28 -20.13 9.36
N GLY A 194 17.39 -20.53 8.72
CA GLY A 194 18.67 -19.84 8.81
C GLY A 194 18.67 -18.51 8.06
N HIS A 195 18.24 -18.54 6.82
CA HIS A 195 18.09 -17.34 6.00
C HIS A 195 17.03 -16.39 6.57
N GLY A 196 15.90 -16.94 7.07
CA GLY A 196 14.86 -16.14 7.76
C GLY A 196 15.39 -15.44 9.01
N PHE A 197 16.24 -16.12 9.79
CA PHE A 197 16.90 -15.51 10.95
C PHE A 197 17.84 -14.35 10.55
N LEU A 198 18.61 -14.51 9.48
CA LEU A 198 19.46 -13.42 8.96
C LEU A 198 18.63 -12.21 8.51
N LEU A 199 17.51 -12.46 7.84
CA LEU A 199 16.60 -11.41 7.39
C LEU A 199 15.94 -10.68 8.57
N LEU A 200 15.51 -11.44 9.60
CA LEU A 200 14.98 -10.90 10.85
C LEU A 200 16.02 -10.03 11.56
N ALA A 201 17.24 -10.53 11.71
CA ALA A 201 18.33 -9.79 12.35
C ALA A 201 18.64 -8.49 11.60
N LEU A 202 18.70 -8.54 10.25
CA LEU A 202 18.86 -7.35 9.41
C LEU A 202 17.73 -6.35 9.64
N GLY A 203 16.48 -6.80 9.65
CA GLY A 203 15.30 -5.97 9.91
C GLY A 203 15.34 -5.29 11.28
N VAL A 204 15.71 -6.01 12.32
CA VAL A 204 15.88 -5.48 13.68
C VAL A 204 17.01 -4.42 13.72
N VAL A 205 18.16 -4.73 13.12
CA VAL A 205 19.28 -3.75 13.03
C VAL A 205 18.84 -2.48 12.33
N VAL A 206 18.14 -2.57 11.19
CA VAL A 206 17.63 -1.40 10.44
C VAL A 206 16.59 -0.62 11.26
N ALA A 207 15.73 -1.30 12.03
CA ALA A 207 14.72 -0.66 12.87
C ALA A 207 15.34 0.15 14.03
N TRP A 208 16.39 -0.39 14.66
CA TRP A 208 17.00 0.15 15.89
C TRP A 208 18.23 1.03 15.64
N MET A 209 18.57 1.26 14.39
CA MET A 209 19.80 2.00 14.03
C MET A 209 19.79 3.44 14.56
N PRO A 210 20.75 3.82 15.42
CA PRO A 210 20.84 5.17 15.99
C PRO A 210 21.24 6.20 14.92
N SER A 211 20.93 7.46 15.18
CA SER A 211 21.15 8.64 14.30
C SER A 211 22.63 9.00 14.13
N GLY A 212 23.50 8.04 13.79
CA GLY A 212 24.96 8.22 13.74
C GLY A 212 25.59 7.86 12.38
N ARG A 213 26.73 7.16 12.44
CA ARG A 213 27.68 6.87 11.34
C ARG A 213 27.14 6.19 10.07
N LEU A 214 25.92 5.65 10.08
CA LEU A 214 25.31 4.91 8.95
C LEU A 214 24.02 5.58 8.47
N SER A 215 24.01 6.90 8.32
CA SER A 215 22.85 7.70 7.88
C SER A 215 22.23 7.22 6.57
N GLY A 216 23.00 6.57 5.69
CA GLY A 216 22.52 6.00 4.44
C GLY A 216 21.49 4.87 4.60
N LEU A 217 21.68 4.01 5.61
CA LEU A 217 20.76 2.89 5.89
C LEU A 217 19.47 3.34 6.58
N ARG A 218 19.45 4.50 7.22
CA ARG A 218 18.24 5.07 7.81
C ARG A 218 17.14 5.32 6.79
N LYS A 219 17.49 5.57 5.53
CA LYS A 219 16.51 5.69 4.43
C LYS A 219 15.69 4.41 4.23
N PHE A 220 16.21 3.26 4.69
CA PHE A 220 15.54 1.95 4.56
C PHE A 220 14.72 1.55 5.80
N ARG A 221 14.55 2.43 6.80
CA ARG A 221 13.73 2.12 7.99
C ARG A 221 12.27 1.76 7.65
N TRP A 222 11.76 2.28 6.56
CA TRP A 222 10.44 1.92 6.06
C TRP A 222 10.34 0.42 5.67
N ALA A 223 11.45 -0.21 5.28
CA ALA A 223 11.50 -1.62 4.92
C ALA A 223 11.63 -2.56 6.14
N ALA A 224 11.98 -2.04 7.33
CA ALA A 224 12.20 -2.85 8.52
C ALA A 224 11.00 -3.76 8.89
N PRO A 225 9.74 -3.32 8.86
CA PRO A 225 8.59 -4.19 9.14
C PRO A 225 8.46 -5.35 8.17
N PHE A 226 8.80 -5.14 6.89
CA PHE A 226 8.79 -6.18 5.86
C PHE A 226 9.90 -7.20 6.08
N LEU A 227 11.10 -6.74 6.45
CA LEU A 227 12.24 -7.60 6.76
C LEU A 227 11.98 -8.44 8.01
N ILE A 228 11.44 -7.81 9.07
CA ILE A 228 11.08 -8.50 10.31
C ILE A 228 9.95 -9.52 10.07
N GLY A 229 8.86 -9.08 9.44
CA GLY A 229 7.72 -9.95 9.13
C GLY A 229 8.10 -11.10 8.21
N GLY A 230 8.77 -10.77 7.08
CA GLY A 230 9.26 -11.76 6.13
C GLY A 230 10.25 -12.74 6.75
N GLY A 231 11.18 -12.26 7.60
CA GLY A 231 12.11 -13.10 8.33
C GLY A 231 11.42 -14.07 9.30
N LEU A 232 10.44 -13.59 10.06
CA LEU A 232 9.65 -14.45 10.96
C LEU A 232 8.83 -15.49 10.19
N ALA A 233 8.18 -15.11 9.09
CA ALA A 233 7.43 -16.05 8.27
C ALA A 233 8.36 -17.09 7.62
N SER A 234 9.52 -16.65 7.09
CA SER A 234 10.52 -17.57 6.51
C SER A 234 11.05 -18.55 7.53
N MET A 235 11.30 -18.12 8.78
CA MET A 235 11.65 -19.03 9.88
C MET A 235 10.53 -20.04 10.14
N GLY A 236 9.27 -19.57 10.21
CA GLY A 236 8.12 -20.43 10.43
C GLY A 236 7.98 -21.53 9.37
N PHE A 237 8.05 -21.15 8.08
CA PHE A 237 8.04 -22.10 6.98
C PHE A 237 9.31 -22.95 6.93
N GLY A 238 10.49 -22.39 7.27
CA GLY A 238 11.74 -23.14 7.38
C GLY A 238 11.67 -24.25 8.43
N PHE A 239 11.06 -24.01 9.60
CA PHE A 239 10.76 -25.05 10.57
C PHE A 239 9.74 -26.09 10.05
N ALA A 240 8.72 -25.63 9.32
CA ALA A 240 7.76 -26.53 8.70
C ALA A 240 8.41 -27.45 7.66
N PHE A 241 9.33 -26.93 6.85
CA PHE A 241 10.03 -27.65 5.78
C PHE A 241 11.26 -28.45 6.30
N GLY A 242 11.78 -28.11 7.47
CA GLY A 242 13.00 -28.71 8.03
C GLY A 242 14.26 -28.22 7.33
N GLU A 243 14.27 -26.96 6.91
CA GLU A 243 15.40 -26.30 6.22
C GLU A 243 15.99 -25.18 7.08
N ALA A 244 17.30 -25.20 7.24
CA ALA A 244 18.09 -24.16 7.87
C ALA A 244 19.45 -24.09 7.17
N PHE A 245 19.66 -23.07 6.34
CA PHE A 245 20.76 -22.99 5.37
C PHE A 245 20.80 -24.23 4.44
N GLY A 246 19.60 -24.66 3.98
CA GLY A 246 19.36 -25.90 3.27
C GLY A 246 19.05 -27.12 4.18
N PRO A 247 19.07 -28.35 3.63
CA PRO A 247 18.72 -29.58 4.37
C PRO A 247 19.86 -30.07 5.26
N THR A 248 20.38 -29.19 6.14
CA THR A 248 21.51 -29.45 7.02
C THR A 248 21.20 -30.48 8.14
N GLY A 249 19.91 -30.74 8.41
CA GLY A 249 19.48 -31.59 9.51
C GLY A 249 19.50 -30.92 10.88
N LEU A 250 19.83 -29.63 10.96
CA LEU A 250 19.79 -28.83 12.20
C LEU A 250 18.38 -28.66 12.76
N VAL A 251 17.39 -28.65 11.89
CA VAL A 251 15.98 -28.45 12.23
C VAL A 251 15.19 -29.69 11.81
N PRO A 252 14.33 -30.27 12.70
CA PRO A 252 13.45 -31.34 12.30
C PRO A 252 12.36 -30.86 11.37
N THR A 253 12.01 -31.70 10.38
CA THR A 253 10.89 -31.41 9.48
C THR A 253 9.58 -31.56 10.25
N LEU A 254 8.84 -30.47 10.44
CA LEU A 254 7.57 -30.50 11.16
C LEU A 254 6.38 -30.84 10.26
N TRP A 255 6.48 -30.55 8.97
CA TRP A 255 5.36 -30.77 8.03
C TRP A 255 5.78 -31.60 6.82
N LEU A 256 6.45 -31.01 5.82
CA LEU A 256 6.88 -31.71 4.60
C LEU A 256 8.23 -31.19 4.10
N ARG A 257 8.95 -32.05 3.38
CA ARG A 257 10.13 -31.62 2.63
C ARG A 257 9.67 -31.17 1.23
N PRO A 258 9.97 -29.92 0.79
CA PRO A 258 9.52 -29.38 -0.48
C PRO A 258 9.85 -30.27 -1.68
N LEU A 259 11.09 -30.70 -1.82
CA LEU A 259 11.55 -31.51 -2.96
C LEU A 259 10.91 -32.92 -2.99
N GLY A 260 10.56 -33.49 -1.83
CA GLY A 260 9.92 -34.80 -1.75
C GLY A 260 8.40 -34.78 -1.99
N HIS A 261 7.74 -33.63 -1.82
CA HIS A 261 6.28 -33.52 -1.84
C HIS A 261 5.81 -32.29 -2.65
N ALA A 262 6.38 -32.12 -3.85
CA ALA A 262 6.14 -30.96 -4.71
C ALA A 262 4.64 -30.74 -5.03
N THR A 263 3.88 -31.80 -5.29
CA THR A 263 2.44 -31.74 -5.58
C THR A 263 1.62 -31.26 -4.38
N THR A 264 1.98 -31.68 -3.17
CA THR A 264 1.32 -31.24 -1.94
C THR A 264 1.63 -29.77 -1.68
N LEU A 265 2.87 -29.34 -1.87
CA LEU A 265 3.28 -27.94 -1.74
C LEU A 265 2.52 -27.06 -2.73
N LEU A 266 2.38 -27.51 -4.01
CA LEU A 266 1.61 -26.83 -5.03
C LEU A 266 0.12 -26.69 -4.61
N ALA A 267 -0.50 -27.75 -4.15
CA ALA A 267 -1.91 -27.73 -3.72
C ALA A 267 -2.12 -26.76 -2.54
N VAL A 268 -1.23 -26.76 -1.57
CA VAL A 268 -1.30 -25.86 -0.40
C VAL A 268 -1.03 -24.41 -0.80
N SER A 269 -0.10 -24.15 -1.71
CA SER A 269 0.14 -22.81 -2.26
C SER A 269 -1.11 -22.23 -2.91
N VAL A 270 -1.79 -23.02 -3.77
CA VAL A 270 -3.03 -22.63 -4.41
C VAL A 270 -4.14 -22.44 -3.36
N ALA A 271 -4.20 -23.30 -2.34
CA ALA A 271 -5.19 -23.16 -1.26
C ALA A 271 -4.98 -21.88 -0.43
N ILE A 272 -3.73 -21.55 -0.07
CA ILE A 272 -3.39 -20.28 0.61
C ILE A 272 -3.81 -19.09 -0.28
N GLY A 273 -3.46 -19.13 -1.56
CA GLY A 273 -3.87 -18.12 -2.52
C GLY A 273 -5.38 -17.98 -2.62
N ALA A 274 -6.10 -19.10 -2.64
CA ALA A 274 -7.56 -19.12 -2.65
C ALA A 274 -8.16 -18.44 -1.42
N VAL A 275 -7.61 -18.66 -0.23
CA VAL A 275 -8.04 -17.99 1.01
C VAL A 275 -7.77 -16.48 0.94
N ILE A 276 -6.56 -16.08 0.50
CA ILE A 276 -6.20 -14.66 0.35
C ILE A 276 -7.15 -13.97 -0.63
N LEU A 277 -7.42 -14.58 -1.79
CA LEU A 277 -8.36 -14.05 -2.77
C LEU A 277 -9.80 -13.99 -2.23
N ALA A 278 -10.26 -15.00 -1.49
CA ALA A 278 -11.57 -14.99 -0.86
C ALA A 278 -11.75 -13.78 0.07
N VAL A 279 -10.73 -13.48 0.90
CA VAL A 279 -10.73 -12.31 1.77
C VAL A 279 -10.70 -11.02 0.95
N SER A 280 -9.92 -10.96 -0.13
CA SER A 280 -9.84 -9.79 -1.02
C SER A 280 -11.17 -9.51 -1.72
N TYR A 281 -11.87 -10.55 -2.22
CA TYR A 281 -13.20 -10.40 -2.80
C TYR A 281 -14.24 -9.98 -1.75
N ALA A 282 -14.17 -10.52 -0.53
CA ALA A 282 -15.05 -10.09 0.56
C ALA A 282 -14.84 -8.61 0.90
N LEU A 283 -13.58 -8.16 0.96
CA LEU A 283 -13.25 -6.74 1.19
C LEU A 283 -13.75 -5.86 0.04
N GLY A 284 -13.53 -6.28 -1.22
CA GLY A 284 -14.04 -5.59 -2.41
C GLY A 284 -15.57 -5.47 -2.39
N ALA A 285 -16.28 -6.52 -1.99
CA ALA A 285 -17.75 -6.49 -1.85
C ALA A 285 -18.20 -5.47 -0.79
N ILE A 286 -17.51 -5.40 0.35
CA ILE A 286 -17.79 -4.41 1.40
C ILE A 286 -17.55 -2.98 0.87
N ASN A 287 -16.45 -2.77 0.14
CA ASN A 287 -16.14 -1.47 -0.44
C ASN A 287 -17.22 -1.03 -1.45
N ARG A 288 -17.65 -1.92 -2.35
CA ARG A 288 -18.75 -1.63 -3.30
C ARG A 288 -20.05 -1.27 -2.59
N PHE A 289 -20.37 -1.98 -1.48
CA PHE A 289 -21.54 -1.66 -0.66
C PHE A 289 -21.45 -0.24 -0.08
N ARG A 290 -20.28 0.16 0.38
CA ARG A 290 -20.03 1.50 0.97
C ARG A 290 -20.07 2.63 -0.07
N GLU A 291 -19.61 2.38 -1.30
CA GLU A 291 -19.56 3.38 -2.38
C GLU A 291 -20.92 3.65 -3.03
N GLY A 292 -21.69 2.63 -3.30
CA GLY A 292 -22.88 2.74 -4.18
C GLY A 292 -24.15 2.10 -3.66
N GLY A 293 -24.16 1.59 -2.43
CA GLY A 293 -25.31 0.91 -1.83
C GLY A 293 -25.51 -0.51 -2.34
N ILE A 294 -26.63 -1.14 -1.87
CA ILE A 294 -26.92 -2.56 -2.06
C ILE A 294 -27.00 -2.96 -3.53
N ALA A 295 -27.69 -2.16 -4.36
CA ALA A 295 -27.96 -2.52 -5.75
C ALA A 295 -26.66 -2.65 -6.57
N ARG A 296 -25.74 -1.68 -6.46
CA ARG A 296 -24.46 -1.71 -7.19
C ARG A 296 -23.53 -2.80 -6.66
N SER A 297 -23.52 -3.04 -5.34
CA SER A 297 -22.72 -4.11 -4.73
C SER A 297 -23.16 -5.50 -5.16
N LEU A 298 -24.48 -5.75 -5.25
CA LEU A 298 -25.02 -7.08 -5.58
C LEU A 298 -24.68 -7.53 -7.01
N VAL A 299 -24.58 -6.59 -7.94
CA VAL A 299 -24.53 -6.88 -9.37
C VAL A 299 -23.11 -6.78 -9.94
N ALA A 300 -22.21 -6.03 -9.27
CA ALA A 300 -20.83 -5.87 -9.74
C ALA A 300 -20.01 -7.16 -9.59
N LEU A 301 -19.29 -7.55 -10.64
CA LEU A 301 -18.33 -8.67 -10.61
C LEU A 301 -17.16 -8.44 -9.63
N SER A 302 -16.83 -7.19 -9.35
CA SER A 302 -15.91 -6.79 -8.28
C SER A 302 -16.56 -6.71 -6.89
N GLY A 303 -17.88 -6.96 -6.79
CA GLY A 303 -18.69 -6.93 -5.58
C GLY A 303 -19.13 -8.30 -5.10
N THR A 304 -20.36 -8.35 -4.57
CA THR A 304 -20.94 -9.59 -3.99
C THR A 304 -21.16 -10.70 -5.02
N ALA A 305 -21.49 -10.36 -6.29
CA ALA A 305 -21.62 -11.36 -7.35
C ALA A 305 -20.29 -12.09 -7.61
N GLY A 306 -19.18 -11.35 -7.73
CA GLY A 306 -17.85 -11.95 -7.90
C GLY A 306 -17.39 -12.74 -6.67
N ALA A 307 -17.64 -12.22 -5.47
CA ALA A 307 -17.35 -12.92 -4.22
C ALA A 307 -18.14 -14.23 -4.13
N ALA A 308 -19.46 -14.20 -4.39
CA ALA A 308 -20.32 -15.39 -4.37
C ALA A 308 -19.90 -16.43 -5.42
N LEU A 309 -19.53 -15.98 -6.63
CA LEU A 309 -19.01 -16.85 -7.67
C LEU A 309 -17.72 -17.55 -7.21
N TYR A 310 -16.80 -16.78 -6.64
CA TYR A 310 -15.54 -17.31 -6.13
C TYR A 310 -15.76 -18.35 -5.03
N PHE A 311 -16.59 -18.03 -4.04
CA PHE A 311 -16.94 -18.96 -2.96
C PHE A 311 -17.67 -20.20 -3.48
N GLY A 312 -18.56 -20.05 -4.46
CA GLY A 312 -19.25 -21.17 -5.10
C GLY A 312 -18.28 -22.15 -5.77
N LEU A 313 -17.33 -21.63 -6.55
CA LEU A 313 -16.28 -22.41 -7.19
C LEU A 313 -15.32 -23.05 -6.17
N ALA A 314 -14.97 -22.33 -5.11
CA ALA A 314 -14.15 -22.87 -4.01
C ALA A 314 -14.84 -24.03 -3.29
N LEU A 315 -16.16 -23.94 -3.05
CA LEU A 315 -16.97 -25.03 -2.50
C LEU A 315 -16.99 -26.26 -3.41
N ILE A 316 -17.10 -26.08 -4.72
CA ILE A 316 -17.04 -27.17 -5.69
C ILE A 316 -15.66 -27.85 -5.63
N GLY A 317 -14.59 -27.08 -5.65
CA GLY A 317 -13.22 -27.60 -5.59
C GLY A 317 -12.93 -28.37 -4.28
N THR A 318 -13.31 -27.80 -3.14
CA THR A 318 -13.12 -28.47 -1.82
C THR A 318 -13.99 -29.72 -1.69
N SER A 319 -15.20 -29.69 -2.22
CA SER A 319 -16.12 -30.83 -2.21
C SER A 319 -15.58 -32.01 -3.01
N TRP A 320 -14.95 -31.75 -4.17
CA TRP A 320 -14.30 -32.78 -4.97
C TRP A 320 -13.15 -33.44 -4.19
N TYR A 321 -12.38 -32.67 -3.44
CA TYR A 321 -11.29 -33.17 -2.59
C TYR A 321 -11.81 -34.03 -1.42
N PHE A 322 -12.89 -33.60 -0.75
CA PHE A 322 -13.48 -34.31 0.39
C PHE A 322 -14.51 -35.37 0.02
N HIS A 323 -14.77 -35.63 -1.27
CA HIS A 323 -15.77 -36.56 -1.79
C HIS A 323 -17.19 -36.36 -1.21
N ARG A 324 -17.61 -35.08 -1.01
CA ARG A 324 -18.91 -34.70 -0.44
C ARG A 324 -19.82 -34.08 -1.50
N THR A 325 -20.62 -34.90 -2.19
CA THR A 325 -21.53 -34.50 -3.28
C THR A 325 -22.54 -33.42 -2.91
N SER A 326 -23.03 -33.39 -1.68
CA SER A 326 -23.97 -32.36 -1.20
C SER A 326 -23.40 -30.95 -1.25
N ILE A 327 -22.09 -30.78 -1.01
CA ILE A 327 -21.43 -29.50 -1.07
C ILE A 327 -21.26 -29.03 -2.52
N VAL A 328 -21.11 -29.98 -3.49
CA VAL A 328 -21.06 -29.64 -4.94
C VAL A 328 -22.34 -28.93 -5.36
N PHE A 329 -23.52 -29.46 -4.98
CA PHE A 329 -24.80 -28.85 -5.35
C PHE A 329 -24.96 -27.45 -4.73
N ALA A 330 -24.58 -27.28 -3.49
CA ALA A 330 -24.61 -25.95 -2.84
C ALA A 330 -23.65 -24.94 -3.53
N GLY A 331 -22.42 -25.38 -3.84
CA GLY A 331 -21.45 -24.56 -4.57
C GLY A 331 -21.91 -24.22 -5.99
N ALA A 332 -22.47 -25.18 -6.71
CA ALA A 332 -23.02 -24.97 -8.06
C ALA A 332 -24.23 -24.03 -8.07
N ALA A 333 -25.14 -24.18 -7.12
CA ALA A 333 -26.28 -23.27 -6.98
C ALA A 333 -25.83 -21.83 -6.70
N LEU A 334 -24.86 -21.65 -5.78
CA LEU A 334 -24.29 -20.34 -5.48
C LEU A 334 -23.59 -19.74 -6.71
N ALA A 335 -22.79 -20.53 -7.44
CA ALA A 335 -22.11 -20.07 -8.64
C ALA A 335 -23.07 -19.66 -9.75
N ILE A 336 -24.15 -20.44 -9.98
CA ILE A 336 -25.17 -20.11 -10.98
C ILE A 336 -25.90 -18.82 -10.64
N VAL A 337 -26.29 -18.63 -9.38
CA VAL A 337 -26.93 -17.39 -8.92
C VAL A 337 -25.99 -16.21 -9.09
N ALA A 338 -24.71 -16.36 -8.73
CA ALA A 338 -23.70 -15.33 -8.87
C ALA A 338 -23.46 -14.95 -10.35
N LEU A 339 -23.40 -15.94 -11.25
CA LEU A 339 -23.29 -15.72 -12.70
C LEU A 339 -24.52 -14.98 -13.26
N ALA A 340 -25.71 -15.35 -12.81
CA ALA A 340 -26.93 -14.67 -13.22
C ALA A 340 -26.96 -13.20 -12.76
N LEU A 341 -26.59 -12.94 -11.50
CA LEU A 341 -26.52 -11.58 -10.96
C LEU A 341 -25.44 -10.76 -11.68
N GLY A 342 -24.26 -11.33 -11.92
CA GLY A 342 -23.18 -10.68 -12.66
C GLY A 342 -23.59 -10.35 -14.10
N PHE A 343 -24.25 -11.28 -14.80
CA PHE A 343 -24.77 -11.06 -16.14
C PHE A 343 -25.82 -9.93 -16.17
N ILE A 344 -26.75 -9.91 -15.22
CA ILE A 344 -27.77 -8.85 -15.13
C ILE A 344 -27.10 -7.50 -14.95
N GLY A 345 -26.06 -7.42 -14.13
CA GLY A 345 -25.32 -6.18 -13.91
C GLY A 345 -24.66 -5.65 -15.16
N LEU A 346 -23.86 -6.48 -15.79
CA LEU A 346 -23.18 -6.15 -17.03
C LEU A 346 -24.18 -5.80 -18.14
N PHE A 347 -25.30 -6.51 -18.23
CA PHE A 347 -26.35 -6.23 -19.20
C PHE A 347 -27.02 -4.85 -18.99
N VAL A 348 -27.25 -4.48 -17.73
CA VAL A 348 -27.81 -3.16 -17.37
C VAL A 348 -26.79 -2.06 -17.67
N GLU A 349 -25.52 -2.26 -17.35
CA GLU A 349 -24.42 -1.32 -17.65
C GLU A 349 -24.24 -1.14 -19.17
N ALA A 350 -24.39 -2.20 -19.97
CA ALA A 350 -24.34 -2.17 -21.43
C ALA A 350 -25.61 -1.55 -22.08
N GLY A 351 -26.52 -0.97 -21.29
CA GLY A 351 -27.70 -0.23 -21.76
C GLY A 351 -28.93 -1.08 -22.09
N GLY A 352 -28.97 -2.36 -21.70
CA GLY A 352 -30.16 -3.25 -21.75
C GLY A 352 -30.64 -3.61 -23.16
N ARG A 353 -29.81 -3.45 -24.20
CA ARG A 353 -30.15 -3.79 -25.61
C ARG A 353 -29.59 -5.16 -26.00
N ALA A 354 -30.09 -5.73 -27.11
CA ALA A 354 -29.62 -7.03 -27.57
C ALA A 354 -28.12 -7.12 -27.84
N SER A 355 -27.47 -6.01 -28.31
CA SER A 355 -26.02 -5.90 -28.43
C SER A 355 -25.30 -5.94 -27.06
N GLY A 356 -25.93 -5.38 -26.03
CA GLY A 356 -25.41 -5.39 -24.68
C GLY A 356 -25.44 -6.79 -24.03
N ALA A 357 -26.33 -7.68 -24.47
CA ALA A 357 -26.32 -9.06 -23.98
C ALA A 357 -25.09 -9.85 -24.44
N LEU A 358 -24.63 -9.62 -25.67
CA LEU A 358 -23.40 -10.23 -26.18
C LEU A 358 -22.17 -9.69 -25.45
N GLU A 359 -22.09 -8.36 -25.27
CA GLU A 359 -21.03 -7.69 -24.54
C GLU A 359 -20.96 -8.20 -23.09
N ALA A 360 -22.08 -8.23 -22.37
CA ALA A 360 -22.17 -8.78 -21.02
C ALA A 360 -21.74 -10.25 -20.94
N GLY A 361 -22.07 -11.05 -21.94
CA GLY A 361 -21.67 -12.46 -22.00
C GLY A 361 -20.16 -12.62 -22.18
N VAL A 362 -19.54 -11.83 -23.04
CA VAL A 362 -18.07 -11.83 -23.27
C VAL A 362 -17.35 -11.35 -22.02
N GLU A 363 -17.81 -10.28 -21.38
CA GLU A 363 -17.20 -9.74 -20.17
C GLU A 363 -17.32 -10.68 -18.97
N LEU A 364 -18.46 -11.37 -18.84
CA LEU A 364 -18.66 -12.39 -17.82
C LEU A 364 -17.71 -13.58 -18.02
N PHE A 365 -17.56 -14.04 -19.27
CA PHE A 365 -16.63 -15.13 -19.61
C PHE A 365 -15.18 -14.73 -19.32
N ASP A 366 -14.77 -13.52 -19.69
CA ASP A 366 -13.43 -13.00 -19.39
C ASP A 366 -13.21 -12.88 -17.88
N GLY A 367 -14.22 -12.42 -17.13
CA GLY A 367 -14.20 -12.39 -15.66
C GLY A 367 -13.98 -13.77 -15.04
N LEU A 368 -14.63 -14.81 -15.57
CA LEU A 368 -14.46 -16.19 -15.11
C LEU A 368 -13.07 -16.74 -15.43
N LEU A 369 -12.55 -16.45 -16.62
CA LEU A 369 -11.16 -16.81 -16.98
C LEU A 369 -10.15 -16.13 -16.07
N ARG A 370 -10.29 -14.83 -15.82
CA ARG A 370 -9.41 -14.09 -14.90
C ARG A 370 -9.44 -14.65 -13.48
N LEU A 371 -10.61 -15.03 -12.99
CA LEU A 371 -10.77 -15.62 -11.67
C LEU A 371 -10.00 -16.95 -11.54
N SER A 372 -10.11 -17.81 -12.55
CA SER A 372 -9.38 -19.07 -12.60
C SER A 372 -7.85 -18.85 -12.70
N THR A 373 -7.43 -17.98 -13.61
CA THR A 373 -6.01 -17.66 -13.83
C THR A 373 -5.36 -17.07 -12.60
N ASN A 374 -6.03 -16.15 -11.89
CA ASN A 374 -5.52 -15.53 -10.67
C ASN A 374 -5.32 -16.57 -9.56
N THR A 375 -6.25 -17.53 -9.41
CA THR A 375 -6.10 -18.59 -8.41
C THR A 375 -4.91 -19.49 -8.74
N VAL A 376 -4.72 -19.86 -10.00
CA VAL A 376 -3.59 -20.67 -10.45
C VAL A 376 -2.25 -19.90 -10.33
N SER A 377 -2.27 -18.56 -10.42
CA SER A 377 -1.07 -17.72 -10.25
C SER A 377 -0.35 -17.95 -8.92
N PHE A 378 -1.07 -18.39 -7.88
CA PHE A 378 -0.48 -18.71 -6.57
C PHE A 378 0.34 -20.01 -6.57
N ALA A 379 0.26 -20.84 -7.64
CA ALA A 379 1.19 -21.95 -7.84
C ALA A 379 2.66 -21.50 -7.85
N ARG A 380 2.90 -20.23 -8.13
CA ARG A 380 4.20 -19.59 -8.08
C ARG A 380 4.85 -19.65 -6.70
N LEU A 381 4.05 -19.62 -5.62
CA LEU A 381 4.57 -19.75 -4.26
C LEU A 381 5.30 -21.10 -4.08
N ALA A 382 4.70 -22.19 -4.60
CA ALA A 382 5.34 -23.49 -4.58
C ALA A 382 6.55 -23.55 -5.52
N ALA A 383 6.44 -22.96 -6.74
CA ALA A 383 7.54 -23.00 -7.70
C ALA A 383 8.81 -22.34 -7.14
N PHE A 384 8.69 -21.15 -6.54
CA PHE A 384 9.83 -20.48 -5.93
C PHE A 384 10.30 -21.14 -4.64
N GLY A 385 9.40 -21.68 -3.79
CA GLY A 385 9.78 -22.47 -2.63
C GLY A 385 10.56 -23.75 -3.01
N LEU A 386 10.17 -24.41 -4.12
CA LEU A 386 10.92 -25.56 -4.64
C LEU A 386 12.29 -25.14 -5.21
N THR A 387 12.36 -24.00 -5.88
CA THR A 387 13.63 -23.47 -6.40
C THR A 387 14.59 -23.17 -5.25
N HIS A 388 14.09 -22.53 -4.18
CA HIS A 388 14.85 -22.27 -2.96
C HIS A 388 15.40 -23.56 -2.35
N ALA A 389 14.54 -24.54 -2.12
CA ALA A 389 14.94 -25.84 -1.57
C ALA A 389 15.97 -26.55 -2.47
N ALA A 390 15.82 -26.44 -3.81
CA ALA A 390 16.76 -27.05 -4.74
C ALA A 390 18.15 -26.39 -4.71
N LEU A 391 18.20 -25.04 -4.73
CA LEU A 391 19.46 -24.31 -4.67
C LEU A 391 20.17 -24.50 -3.33
N SER A 392 19.45 -24.41 -2.23
CA SER A 392 20.00 -24.65 -0.89
C SER A 392 20.49 -26.10 -0.73
N SER A 393 19.77 -27.09 -1.30
CA SER A 393 20.21 -28.49 -1.33
C SER A 393 21.50 -28.69 -2.16
N LEU A 394 21.64 -27.98 -3.29
CA LEU A 394 22.84 -28.03 -4.11
C LEU A 394 24.07 -27.48 -3.37
N VAL A 395 23.92 -26.34 -2.70
CA VAL A 395 24.98 -25.74 -1.87
C VAL A 395 25.39 -26.67 -0.74
N TRP A 396 24.40 -27.26 -0.06
CA TRP A 396 24.66 -28.18 1.06
C TRP A 396 25.33 -29.47 0.60
N SER A 397 24.86 -30.12 -0.47
CA SER A 397 25.46 -31.35 -0.99
C SER A 397 26.91 -31.13 -1.43
N GLY A 398 27.19 -30.04 -2.17
CA GLY A 398 28.56 -29.70 -2.55
C GLY A 398 29.47 -29.43 -1.34
N THR A 399 28.95 -28.76 -0.31
CA THR A 399 29.67 -28.54 0.95
C THR A 399 29.96 -29.84 1.67
N ALA A 400 28.97 -30.73 1.84
CA ALA A 400 29.09 -31.99 2.53
C ALA A 400 30.05 -32.96 1.83
N ASP A 401 30.00 -33.03 0.51
CA ASP A 401 30.92 -33.87 -0.28
C ASP A 401 32.39 -33.45 -0.12
N LEU A 402 32.67 -32.15 -0.13
CA LEU A 402 34.01 -31.61 0.09
C LEU A 402 34.45 -31.84 1.56
N TRP A 403 33.58 -31.61 2.51
CA TRP A 403 33.86 -31.83 3.94
C TRP A 403 34.22 -33.28 4.23
N ASN A 404 33.50 -34.22 3.64
CA ASN A 404 33.70 -35.67 3.86
C ASN A 404 35.02 -36.21 3.24
N ARG A 405 35.66 -35.49 2.32
CA ARG A 405 37.00 -35.85 1.79
C ARG A 405 38.11 -35.67 2.80
N GLY A 406 37.93 -34.81 3.83
CA GLY A 406 38.77 -34.71 5.01
C GLY A 406 40.14 -34.06 4.80
N GLY A 407 40.49 -33.58 3.61
CA GLY A 407 41.72 -32.85 3.38
C GLY A 407 41.65 -31.42 3.90
N PRO A 408 42.74 -30.80 4.42
CA PRO A 408 42.69 -29.44 4.94
C PRO A 408 42.30 -28.43 3.87
N LEU A 409 42.66 -28.68 2.63
CA LEU A 409 42.27 -27.83 1.48
C LEU A 409 40.80 -28.04 1.11
N ASP A 410 40.30 -29.29 1.14
CA ASP A 410 38.91 -29.61 0.87
C ASP A 410 37.98 -28.99 1.91
N VAL A 411 38.34 -29.06 3.20
CA VAL A 411 37.60 -28.42 4.30
C VAL A 411 37.55 -26.89 4.13
N THR A 412 38.67 -26.28 3.72
CA THR A 412 38.69 -24.82 3.45
C THR A 412 37.76 -24.45 2.30
N ILE A 413 37.81 -25.23 1.22
CA ILE A 413 36.91 -25.00 0.04
C ILE A 413 35.44 -25.25 0.46
N ALA A 414 35.16 -26.29 1.28
CA ALA A 414 33.81 -26.55 1.78
C ALA A 414 33.23 -25.33 2.54
N ILE A 415 34.00 -24.70 3.41
CA ILE A 415 33.59 -23.50 4.15
C ILE A 415 33.32 -22.34 3.17
N ILE A 416 34.19 -22.15 2.18
CA ILE A 416 33.99 -21.09 1.16
C ILE A 416 32.71 -21.36 0.37
N VAL A 417 32.48 -22.58 -0.11
CA VAL A 417 31.29 -22.97 -0.86
C VAL A 417 30.04 -22.75 -0.01
N PHE A 418 30.07 -23.14 1.28
CA PHE A 418 28.95 -22.92 2.19
C PHE A 418 28.64 -21.43 2.37
N VAL A 419 29.65 -20.62 2.71
CA VAL A 419 29.44 -19.19 2.98
C VAL A 419 29.04 -18.42 1.73
N VAL A 420 29.78 -18.61 0.63
CA VAL A 420 29.51 -17.89 -0.62
C VAL A 420 28.22 -18.40 -1.27
N GLY A 421 27.99 -19.70 -1.29
CA GLY A 421 26.78 -20.31 -1.82
C GLY A 421 25.53 -19.83 -1.08
N ASN A 422 25.51 -19.88 0.25
CA ASN A 422 24.38 -19.37 1.04
C ASN A 422 24.21 -17.85 0.91
N ALA A 423 25.29 -17.07 0.81
CA ALA A 423 25.18 -15.63 0.60
C ALA A 423 24.55 -15.29 -0.77
N LEU A 424 24.93 -16.00 -1.83
CA LEU A 424 24.34 -15.85 -3.16
C LEU A 424 22.89 -16.29 -3.19
N THR A 425 22.58 -17.47 -2.64
CA THR A 425 21.20 -17.98 -2.53
C THR A 425 20.33 -16.99 -1.77
N PHE A 426 20.79 -16.53 -0.58
CA PHE A 426 20.09 -15.54 0.22
C PHE A 426 19.80 -14.26 -0.57
N ALA A 427 20.81 -13.67 -1.22
CA ALA A 427 20.66 -12.39 -1.90
C ALA A 427 19.74 -12.49 -3.13
N LEU A 428 19.94 -13.51 -3.97
CA LEU A 428 19.14 -13.71 -5.19
C LEU A 428 17.69 -14.04 -4.84
N GLU A 429 17.48 -14.97 -3.93
CA GLU A 429 16.14 -15.47 -3.63
C GLU A 429 15.34 -14.51 -2.77
N ALA A 430 15.96 -13.80 -1.83
CA ALA A 430 15.27 -12.74 -1.09
C ALA A 430 14.74 -11.65 -2.04
N LEU A 431 15.57 -11.27 -3.04
CA LEU A 431 15.15 -10.32 -4.07
C LEU A 431 14.01 -10.87 -4.93
N VAL A 432 14.17 -12.09 -5.44
CA VAL A 432 13.18 -12.71 -6.34
C VAL A 432 11.87 -12.98 -5.59
N ALA A 433 11.92 -13.57 -4.39
CA ALA A 433 10.73 -13.80 -3.57
C ALA A 433 10.03 -12.48 -3.22
N GLY A 434 10.78 -11.43 -2.88
CA GLY A 434 10.22 -10.10 -2.60
C GLY A 434 9.48 -9.52 -3.80
N VAL A 435 10.09 -9.54 -4.98
CA VAL A 435 9.46 -9.04 -6.23
C VAL A 435 8.23 -9.88 -6.61
N GLN A 436 8.29 -11.21 -6.46
CA GLN A 436 7.17 -12.08 -6.81
C GLN A 436 6.00 -11.95 -5.83
N ALA A 437 6.28 -11.74 -4.53
CA ALA A 437 5.26 -11.44 -3.54
C ALA A 437 4.56 -10.11 -3.87
N LEU A 438 5.32 -9.05 -4.18
CA LEU A 438 4.76 -7.77 -4.63
C LEU A 438 3.90 -7.91 -5.88
N ARG A 439 4.36 -8.72 -6.85
CA ARG A 439 3.59 -8.95 -8.07
C ARG A 439 2.25 -9.62 -7.79
N LEU A 440 2.24 -10.66 -6.95
CA LEU A 440 0.98 -11.31 -6.54
C LEU A 440 0.07 -10.32 -5.80
N GLU A 441 0.63 -9.50 -4.93
CA GLU A 441 -0.10 -8.46 -4.19
C GLU A 441 -0.81 -7.50 -5.14
N TYR A 442 -0.08 -6.94 -6.10
CA TYR A 442 -0.61 -5.89 -6.98
C TYR A 442 -1.60 -6.43 -8.00
N TYR A 443 -1.31 -7.56 -8.63
CA TYR A 443 -2.13 -8.07 -9.72
C TYR A 443 -3.30 -8.92 -9.25
N GLU A 444 -3.16 -9.69 -8.17
CA GLU A 444 -4.19 -10.61 -7.72
C GLU A 444 -5.04 -10.03 -6.58
N ILE A 445 -4.45 -9.30 -5.64
CA ILE A 445 -5.13 -8.80 -4.44
C ILE A 445 -5.69 -7.41 -4.68
N PHE A 446 -4.85 -6.40 -4.96
CA PHE A 446 -5.30 -5.02 -5.06
C PHE A 446 -6.25 -4.77 -6.23
N SER A 447 -6.08 -5.46 -7.36
CA SER A 447 -7.01 -5.40 -8.48
C SER A 447 -8.45 -5.80 -8.14
N ARG A 448 -8.68 -6.45 -6.97
CA ARG A 448 -10.00 -6.83 -6.47
C ARG A 448 -10.53 -5.88 -5.40
N VAL A 449 -9.64 -5.28 -4.64
CA VAL A 449 -9.98 -4.35 -3.56
C VAL A 449 -10.28 -2.97 -4.10
N PHE A 450 -9.47 -2.48 -5.07
CA PHE A 450 -9.59 -1.15 -5.65
C PHE A 450 -10.13 -1.20 -7.09
N VAL A 451 -11.10 -0.34 -7.39
CA VAL A 451 -11.61 -0.15 -8.77
C VAL A 451 -11.35 1.29 -9.23
N THR A 452 -11.32 2.25 -8.32
CA THR A 452 -11.07 3.67 -8.60
C THR A 452 -9.92 4.16 -7.73
N GLU A 453 -9.19 5.17 -8.22
CA GLU A 453 -8.19 5.85 -7.42
C GLU A 453 -8.84 6.93 -6.56
N GLY A 454 -8.43 6.99 -5.30
CA GLY A 454 -8.76 8.08 -4.39
C GLY A 454 -7.88 9.30 -4.61
N ARG A 455 -8.15 10.37 -3.89
CA ARG A 455 -7.30 11.56 -3.84
C ARG A 455 -6.57 11.60 -2.50
N GLU A 456 -5.23 11.59 -2.53
CA GLU A 456 -4.42 11.68 -1.32
C GLU A 456 -4.58 13.05 -0.67
N PHE A 457 -4.59 13.09 0.65
CA PHE A 457 -4.62 14.31 1.43
C PHE A 457 -3.25 14.97 1.45
N HIS A 458 -3.16 16.16 0.87
CA HIS A 458 -1.93 16.95 0.78
C HIS A 458 -2.08 18.24 1.59
N PRO A 459 -1.83 18.20 2.91
CA PRO A 459 -1.95 19.40 3.73
C PRO A 459 -0.88 20.42 3.35
N TRP A 460 -1.28 21.69 3.32
CA TRP A 460 -0.35 22.78 3.11
C TRP A 460 0.50 23.00 4.34
N HIS A 461 1.75 22.63 4.24
CA HIS A 461 2.74 22.76 5.31
C HIS A 461 3.99 23.43 4.77
N VAL A 462 4.31 24.62 5.27
CA VAL A 462 5.51 25.36 4.94
C VAL A 462 6.18 25.78 6.23
N GLN A 463 7.50 25.67 6.27
CA GLN A 463 8.27 26.10 7.46
C GLN A 463 8.17 27.61 7.63
N VAL A 464 7.80 28.05 8.83
CA VAL A 464 7.80 29.46 9.21
C VAL A 464 9.11 29.75 9.93
N ARG A 465 9.86 30.73 9.44
CA ARG A 465 11.08 31.19 10.10
C ARG A 465 10.66 32.00 11.33
N GLN A 466 11.07 31.55 12.52
CA GLN A 466 10.91 32.29 13.78
C GLN A 466 11.90 33.44 13.86
#